data_80133f08da02dbc462b0e86d5bd169ff
#
_entry.id   80133f08da02dbc462b0e86d5bd169ff
#
_cell.length_a   1.000
_cell.length_b   1.000
_cell.length_c   1.000
_cell.angle_alpha   90.00
_cell.angle_beta   90.00
_cell.angle_gamma   90.00
#
_symmetry.space_group_name_H-M   'P 1'
#
loop_
_entity.id
_entity.type
_entity.pdbx_description
1 polymer ?
#
loop_
_entity_poly.entity_id
_entity_poly.type
_entity_poly.pdbx_seq_one_letter_code
_entity_poly.pdbx_strand_id
1 'polypeptide(L)'
;MHISALNSFLDFKKNYLTDKNSKIKIVEIGSQSINESIKNHLDKNHMYTGVDIVKGNNVDIVLDDPYKLPFEKDSIDVVISISTFEHTEFFWLSYLEILRILKPTGLFFLNAPSNSKYHRHSSDNWRFYPDSSKAL
;
A
#
# COMPACT_ATOMS: atom_id res chain seq x y z
N MET A 1 -0.11 12.27 2.12
CA MET A 1 1.08 11.46 2.54
C MET A 1 2.09 12.35 3.24
N HIS A 2 2.70 11.90 4.33
CA HIS A 2 3.74 12.63 5.06
C HIS A 2 5.09 12.48 4.33
N ILE A 3 5.98 13.50 4.42
CA ILE A 3 7.28 13.50 3.72
C ILE A 3 8.16 12.31 4.13
N SER A 4 8.11 11.88 5.40
CA SER A 4 8.87 10.72 5.88
C SER A 4 8.41 9.42 5.22
N ALA A 5 7.11 9.26 4.98
CA ALA A 5 6.56 8.09 4.30
C ALA A 5 6.97 8.07 2.82
N LEU A 6 6.98 9.23 2.17
CA LEU A 6 7.50 9.36 0.81
C LEU A 6 8.98 8.97 0.74
N ASN A 7 9.81 9.49 1.64
CA ASN A 7 11.24 9.16 1.67
C ASN A 7 11.46 7.65 1.88
N SER A 8 10.71 7.03 2.79
CA SER A 8 10.77 5.56 3.00
C SER A 8 10.39 4.79 1.73
N PHE A 9 9.37 5.26 0.99
CA PHE A 9 9.01 4.66 -0.29
C PHE A 9 10.11 4.84 -1.35
N LEU A 10 10.73 6.01 -1.44
CA LEU A 10 11.83 6.26 -2.38
C LEU A 10 13.05 5.39 -2.08
N ASP A 11 13.35 5.16 -0.81
CA ASP A 11 14.40 4.22 -0.39
C ASP A 11 14.04 2.78 -0.75
N PHE A 12 12.79 2.35 -0.53
CA PHE A 12 12.30 1.06 -0.98
C PHE A 12 12.44 0.92 -2.51
N LYS A 13 11.96 1.90 -3.28
CA LYS A 13 12.09 1.89 -4.74
C LYS A 13 13.54 1.75 -5.18
N LYS A 14 14.44 2.54 -4.60
CA LYS A 14 15.88 2.53 -4.93
C LYS A 14 16.53 1.18 -4.68
N ASN A 15 16.13 0.47 -3.63
CA ASN A 15 16.77 -0.78 -3.21
C ASN A 15 16.13 -2.04 -3.83
N TYR A 16 14.84 -2.01 -4.13
CA TYR A 16 14.06 -3.19 -4.51
C TYR A 16 13.41 -3.11 -5.90
N LEU A 17 13.16 -1.91 -6.43
CA LEU A 17 12.59 -1.73 -7.77
C LEU A 17 13.66 -1.19 -8.72
N THR A 18 14.77 -1.91 -8.83
CA THR A 18 15.98 -1.44 -9.51
C THR A 18 15.93 -1.60 -11.03
N ASP A 19 15.16 -2.56 -11.55
CA ASP A 19 15.01 -2.78 -12.99
C ASP A 19 13.93 -1.86 -13.57
N LYS A 20 14.38 -0.73 -14.10
CA LYS A 20 13.51 0.28 -14.73
C LYS A 20 12.82 -0.19 -16.02
N ASN A 21 13.30 -1.29 -16.62
CA ASN A 21 12.76 -1.82 -17.88
C ASN A 21 11.70 -2.91 -17.64
N SER A 22 11.60 -3.44 -16.43
CA SER A 22 10.61 -4.46 -16.10
C SER A 22 9.19 -3.87 -16.07
N LYS A 23 8.24 -4.63 -16.60
CA LYS A 23 6.81 -4.32 -16.52
C LYS A 23 6.24 -4.99 -15.29
N ILE A 24 6.41 -4.38 -14.12
CA ILE A 24 5.85 -4.90 -12.88
C ILE A 24 4.45 -4.34 -12.62
N LYS A 25 3.58 -5.17 -12.07
CA LYS A 25 2.24 -4.79 -11.61
C LYS A 25 2.31 -4.34 -10.16
N ILE A 26 1.92 -3.11 -9.92
CA ILE A 26 1.93 -2.48 -8.61
C ILE A 26 0.51 -2.12 -8.20
N VAL A 27 0.10 -2.53 -7.01
CA VAL A 27 -1.17 -2.14 -6.39
C VAL A 27 -0.90 -1.31 -5.15
N GLU A 28 -1.48 -0.12 -5.07
CA GLU A 28 -1.48 0.72 -3.86
C GLU A 28 -2.83 0.61 -3.15
N ILE A 29 -2.81 0.18 -1.89
CA ILE A 29 -4.00 0.08 -1.03
C ILE A 29 -4.09 1.33 -0.15
N GLY A 30 -5.27 1.97 -0.15
CA GLY A 30 -5.44 3.28 0.47
C GLY A 30 -4.81 4.38 -0.39
N SER A 31 -5.05 4.31 -1.71
CA SER A 31 -4.38 5.14 -2.72
C SER A 31 -4.90 6.57 -2.78
N GLN A 32 -6.03 6.87 -2.12
CA GLN A 32 -6.56 8.23 -2.14
C GLN A 32 -5.54 9.21 -1.57
N SER A 33 -5.16 10.18 -2.36
CA SER A 33 -4.22 11.21 -1.92
C SER A 33 -4.75 12.62 -2.16
N ILE A 34 -4.51 13.51 -1.19
CA ILE A 34 -4.89 14.93 -1.29
C ILE A 34 -3.76 15.74 -1.95
N ASN A 35 -2.51 15.46 -1.59
CA ASN A 35 -1.36 16.28 -1.97
C ASN A 35 -0.40 15.54 -2.91
N GLU A 36 0.18 14.43 -2.47
CA GLU A 36 1.25 13.72 -3.17
C GLU A 36 0.90 12.24 -3.31
N SER A 37 1.25 11.66 -4.46
CA SER A 37 1.04 10.24 -4.76
C SER A 37 2.35 9.57 -5.14
N ILE A 38 2.54 8.34 -4.66
CA ILE A 38 3.67 7.50 -5.09
C ILE A 38 3.65 7.21 -6.59
N LYS A 39 2.48 7.26 -7.23
CA LYS A 39 2.31 7.10 -8.68
C LYS A 39 3.24 8.03 -9.47
N ASN A 40 3.44 9.26 -8.99
CA ASN A 40 4.30 10.26 -9.63
C ASN A 40 5.79 9.90 -9.59
N HIS A 41 6.17 8.97 -8.69
CA HIS A 41 7.54 8.54 -8.48
C HIS A 41 7.84 7.15 -9.07
N LEU A 42 6.85 6.50 -9.69
CA LEU A 42 7.03 5.23 -10.36
C LEU A 42 7.61 5.41 -11.76
N ASP A 43 8.29 4.37 -12.26
CA ASP A 43 8.82 4.39 -13.62
C ASP A 43 7.68 4.14 -14.63
N LYS A 44 7.80 4.71 -15.83
CA LYS A 44 6.76 4.69 -16.85
C LYS A 44 6.33 3.28 -17.31
N ASN A 45 7.18 2.30 -17.11
CA ASN A 45 6.91 0.90 -17.47
C ASN A 45 6.15 0.14 -16.39
N HIS A 46 6.01 0.71 -15.18
CA HIS A 46 5.25 0.08 -14.11
C HIS A 46 3.75 0.22 -14.36
N MET A 47 3.04 -0.88 -14.18
CA MET A 47 1.57 -0.93 -14.27
C MET A 47 0.99 -0.68 -12.89
N TYR A 48 0.67 0.58 -12.61
CA TYR A 48 0.11 0.98 -11.33
C TYR A 48 -1.43 0.91 -11.33
N THR A 49 -1.98 0.41 -10.23
CA THR A 49 -3.41 0.45 -9.92
C THR A 49 -3.60 0.89 -8.46
N GLY A 50 -4.28 2.01 -8.28
CA GLY A 50 -4.67 2.50 -6.97
C GLY A 50 -6.04 1.97 -6.55
N VAL A 51 -6.16 1.43 -5.34
CA VAL A 51 -7.44 0.97 -4.79
C VAL A 51 -7.72 1.65 -3.44
N ASP A 52 -8.98 1.98 -3.21
CA ASP A 52 -9.45 2.60 -1.96
C ASP A 52 -10.93 2.27 -1.73
N ILE A 53 -11.43 2.45 -0.51
CA ILE A 53 -12.86 2.32 -0.19
C ILE A 53 -13.67 3.57 -0.54
N VAL A 54 -13.00 4.68 -0.85
CA VAL A 54 -13.64 5.92 -1.24
C VAL A 54 -13.10 6.39 -2.59
N LYS A 55 -13.96 7.01 -3.37
CA LYS A 55 -13.56 7.63 -4.66
C LYS A 55 -12.71 8.88 -4.41
N GLY A 56 -11.63 9.02 -5.12
CA GLY A 56 -10.76 10.18 -5.00
C GLY A 56 -9.61 10.20 -6.01
N ASN A 57 -8.69 11.14 -5.83
CA ASN A 57 -7.50 11.22 -6.66
C ASN A 57 -6.63 9.97 -6.49
N ASN A 58 -6.11 9.46 -7.60
CA ASN A 58 -5.27 8.24 -7.67
C ASN A 58 -6.00 6.92 -7.33
N VAL A 59 -7.33 6.95 -7.23
CA VAL A 59 -8.14 5.75 -7.03
C VAL A 59 -8.67 5.28 -8.39
N ASP A 60 -8.12 4.17 -8.87
CA ASP A 60 -8.54 3.54 -10.12
C ASP A 60 -9.72 2.57 -9.86
N ILE A 61 -9.74 1.92 -8.69
CA ILE A 61 -10.79 0.98 -8.28
C ILE A 61 -11.29 1.36 -6.88
N VAL A 62 -12.60 1.57 -6.76
CA VAL A 62 -13.25 1.73 -5.45
C VAL A 62 -13.70 0.35 -4.97
N LEU A 63 -13.28 -0.03 -3.77
CA LEU A 63 -13.60 -1.32 -3.17
C LEU A 63 -14.94 -1.28 -2.45
N ASP A 64 -15.82 -2.21 -2.74
CA ASP A 64 -17.07 -2.43 -1.99
C ASP A 64 -16.80 -3.12 -0.64
N ASP A 65 -15.79 -3.98 -0.60
CA ASP A 65 -15.32 -4.70 0.59
C ASP A 65 -13.81 -4.47 0.74
N PRO A 66 -13.35 -3.80 1.82
CA PRO A 66 -11.93 -3.50 2.02
C PRO A 66 -11.06 -4.76 2.21
N TYR A 67 -11.68 -5.90 2.44
CA TYR A 67 -11.02 -7.20 2.66
C TYR A 67 -11.07 -8.12 1.44
N LYS A 68 -11.52 -7.61 0.28
CA LYS A 68 -11.53 -8.33 -1.00
C LYS A 68 -10.94 -7.49 -2.11
N LEU A 69 -9.76 -7.89 -2.57
CA LEU A 69 -9.09 -7.21 -3.67
C LEU A 69 -9.46 -7.86 -5.00
N PRO A 70 -9.85 -7.08 -6.02
CA PRO A 70 -10.34 -7.58 -7.31
C PRO A 70 -9.18 -8.02 -8.23
N PHE A 71 -8.25 -8.79 -7.67
CA PHE A 71 -7.10 -9.33 -8.39
C PHE A 71 -7.03 -10.85 -8.21
N GLU A 72 -6.52 -11.53 -9.21
CA GLU A 72 -6.28 -12.97 -9.13
C GLU A 72 -5.17 -13.31 -8.14
N LYS A 73 -5.21 -14.53 -7.60
CA LYS A 73 -4.12 -15.06 -6.78
C LYS A 73 -2.80 -15.04 -7.57
N ASP A 74 -1.70 -14.75 -6.86
CA ASP A 74 -0.34 -14.78 -7.40
C ASP A 74 -0.14 -13.92 -8.67
N SER A 75 -0.85 -12.77 -8.77
CA SER A 75 -0.90 -11.95 -9.99
C SER A 75 -0.16 -10.62 -9.90
N ILE A 76 0.17 -10.15 -8.69
CA ILE A 76 0.74 -8.83 -8.43
C ILE A 76 2.22 -8.96 -8.01
N ASP A 77 3.07 -8.11 -8.56
CA ASP A 77 4.50 -8.11 -8.26
C ASP A 77 4.81 -7.32 -6.99
N VAL A 78 4.13 -6.19 -6.78
CA VAL A 78 4.36 -5.31 -5.64
C VAL A 78 3.03 -4.80 -5.10
N VAL A 79 2.83 -4.91 -3.80
CA VAL A 79 1.74 -4.21 -3.10
C VAL A 79 2.33 -3.14 -2.18
N ILE A 80 1.70 -1.98 -2.16
CA ILE A 80 2.12 -0.83 -1.37
C ILE A 80 0.95 -0.40 -0.50
N SER A 81 1.21 -0.14 0.78
CA SER A 81 0.24 0.46 1.70
C SER A 81 0.95 1.48 2.57
N ILE A 82 0.50 2.73 2.50
CA ILE A 82 1.09 3.86 3.22
C ILE A 82 -0.02 4.55 4.01
N SER A 83 0.13 4.60 5.33
CA SER A 83 -0.81 5.27 6.25
C SER A 83 -2.26 4.82 6.04
N THR A 84 -2.46 3.51 5.92
CA THR A 84 -3.77 2.89 5.68
C THR A 84 -4.11 1.87 6.76
N PHE A 85 -3.15 1.04 7.18
CA PHE A 85 -3.39 -0.04 8.13
C PHE A 85 -3.82 0.46 9.50
N GLU A 86 -3.37 1.64 9.93
CA GLU A 86 -3.83 2.28 11.17
C GLU A 86 -5.32 2.60 11.16
N HIS A 87 -5.91 2.76 9.97
CA HIS A 87 -7.33 3.07 9.76
C HIS A 87 -8.16 1.83 9.45
N THR A 88 -7.52 0.71 9.15
CA THR A 88 -8.18 -0.54 8.79
C THR A 88 -8.61 -1.31 10.03
N GLU A 89 -9.90 -1.56 10.22
CA GLU A 89 -10.44 -2.20 11.42
C GLU A 89 -9.85 -3.60 11.64
N PHE A 90 -9.88 -4.45 10.61
CA PHE A 90 -9.33 -5.81 10.63
C PHE A 90 -8.12 -5.93 9.69
N PHE A 91 -7.03 -5.21 10.00
CA PHE A 91 -5.85 -5.13 9.13
C PHE A 91 -5.28 -6.51 8.75
N TRP A 92 -5.42 -7.53 9.62
CA TRP A 92 -4.98 -8.89 9.34
C TRP A 92 -5.75 -9.54 8.18
N LEU A 93 -7.03 -9.20 7.96
CA LEU A 93 -7.79 -9.66 6.80
C LEU A 93 -7.26 -9.02 5.52
N SER A 94 -6.98 -7.71 5.55
CA SER A 94 -6.32 -7.02 4.44
C SER A 94 -4.93 -7.60 4.16
N TYR A 95 -4.18 -7.94 5.20
CA TYR A 95 -2.86 -8.56 5.06
C TYR A 95 -2.94 -9.94 4.37
N LEU A 96 -3.86 -10.80 4.81
CA LEU A 96 -4.09 -12.11 4.18
C LEU A 96 -4.50 -11.98 2.71
N GLU A 97 -5.32 -11.00 2.39
CA GLU A 97 -5.75 -10.73 1.03
C GLU A 97 -4.60 -10.19 0.16
N ILE A 98 -3.71 -9.36 0.74
CA ILE A 98 -2.46 -8.94 0.09
C ILE A 98 -1.60 -10.15 -0.24
N LEU A 99 -1.40 -11.06 0.72
CA LEU A 99 -0.63 -12.29 0.49
C LEU A 99 -1.24 -13.17 -0.60
N ARG A 100 -2.57 -13.20 -0.70
CA ARG A 100 -3.26 -13.97 -1.76
C ARG A 100 -2.93 -13.45 -3.15
N ILE A 101 -2.94 -12.13 -3.35
CA ILE A 101 -2.72 -11.53 -4.67
C ILE A 101 -1.25 -11.42 -5.06
N LEU A 102 -0.34 -11.35 -4.08
CA LEU A 102 1.10 -11.28 -4.31
C LEU A 102 1.63 -12.58 -4.94
N LYS A 103 2.48 -12.44 -5.93
CA LYS A 103 3.29 -13.55 -6.45
C LYS A 103 4.20 -14.10 -5.35
N PRO A 104 4.63 -15.37 -5.42
CA PRO A 104 5.56 -15.97 -4.44
C PRO A 104 6.86 -15.17 -4.21
N THR A 105 7.31 -14.42 -5.23
CA THR A 105 8.48 -13.52 -5.17
C THR A 105 8.08 -12.05 -5.08
N GLY A 106 6.81 -11.77 -4.87
CA GLY A 106 6.29 -10.42 -4.79
C GLY A 106 6.73 -9.71 -3.52
N LEU A 107 6.67 -8.39 -3.54
CA LEU A 107 7.09 -7.53 -2.43
C LEU A 107 5.88 -6.80 -1.84
N PHE A 108 5.83 -6.73 -0.52
CA PHE A 108 4.89 -5.88 0.19
C PHE A 108 5.63 -4.76 0.91
N PHE A 109 5.35 -3.51 0.52
CA PHE A 109 5.81 -2.32 1.21
C PHE A 109 4.71 -1.79 2.13
N LEU A 110 4.94 -1.87 3.44
CA LEU A 110 4.05 -1.33 4.46
C LEU A 110 4.73 -0.17 5.17
N ASN A 111 4.08 0.99 5.17
CA ASN A 111 4.44 2.13 6.02
C ASN A 111 3.23 2.51 6.87
N ALA A 112 3.32 2.30 8.18
CA ALA A 112 2.28 2.61 9.15
C ALA A 112 2.90 3.24 10.41
N PRO A 113 2.17 4.14 11.12
CA PRO A 113 2.73 4.86 12.26
C PRO A 113 2.91 3.94 13.47
N SER A 114 4.07 4.06 14.13
CA SER A 114 4.32 3.47 15.45
C SER A 114 3.97 4.45 16.58
N ASN A 115 4.04 5.75 16.31
CA ASN A 115 3.79 6.81 17.27
C ASN A 115 3.21 8.03 16.52
N SER A 116 1.96 8.31 16.75
CA SER A 116 1.29 9.52 16.25
C SER A 116 0.14 9.91 17.19
N LYS A 117 -0.22 11.19 17.17
CA LYS A 117 -1.45 11.64 17.84
C LYS A 117 -2.65 10.94 17.20
N TYR A 118 -3.71 10.74 18.00
CA TYR A 118 -4.98 10.28 17.50
C TYR A 118 -5.47 11.21 16.38
N HIS A 119 -5.76 10.61 15.22
CA HIS A 119 -6.26 11.35 14.05
C HIS A 119 -7.23 10.46 13.27
N ARG A 120 -8.45 10.94 13.11
CA ARG A 120 -9.46 10.20 12.35
C ARG A 120 -9.40 10.56 10.87
N HIS A 121 -9.27 9.52 10.06
CA HIS A 121 -9.62 9.53 8.65
C HIS A 121 -10.56 8.33 8.45
N SER A 122 -11.87 8.51 8.71
CA SER A 122 -12.88 7.51 9.03
C SER A 122 -12.72 6.89 10.44
N SER A 123 -11.66 6.16 10.71
CA SER A 123 -11.28 5.55 11.99
C SER A 123 -9.79 5.76 12.26
N ASP A 124 -9.33 5.44 13.46
CA ASP A 124 -7.92 5.43 13.85
C ASP A 124 -7.74 4.34 14.91
N ASN A 125 -7.36 3.14 14.47
CA ASN A 125 -7.50 1.91 15.25
C ASN A 125 -6.16 1.43 15.81
N TRP A 126 -5.04 1.57 15.02
CA TRP A 126 -3.82 0.83 15.29
C TRP A 126 -2.57 1.70 15.30
N ARG A 127 -1.56 1.22 16.04
CA ARG A 127 -0.17 1.69 15.99
C ARG A 127 0.74 0.47 15.88
N PHE A 128 1.68 0.51 14.95
CA PHE A 128 2.55 -0.62 14.62
C PHE A 128 3.95 -0.36 15.14
N TYR A 129 4.32 -1.03 16.21
CA TYR A 129 5.69 -0.98 16.72
C TYR A 129 6.65 -1.80 15.85
N PRO A 130 7.99 -1.58 15.95
CA PRO A 130 8.97 -2.25 15.09
C PRO A 130 8.87 -3.78 15.07
N ASP A 131 8.49 -4.40 16.18
CA ASP A 131 8.33 -5.85 16.24
C ASP A 131 7.08 -6.38 15.52
N SER A 132 6.13 -5.52 15.16
CA SER A 132 4.93 -5.92 14.39
C SER A 132 5.31 -6.53 13.03
N SER A 133 6.39 -6.06 12.40
CA SER A 133 6.86 -6.59 11.12
C SER A 133 7.38 -8.03 11.19
N LYS A 134 7.70 -8.52 12.39
CA LYS A 134 8.11 -9.91 12.61
C LYS A 134 6.92 -10.80 12.94
N ALA A 135 5.81 -10.20 13.37
CA ALA A 135 4.58 -10.93 13.73
C ALA A 135 3.65 -11.12 12.53
N LEU A 136 3.81 -10.29 11.48
CA LEU A 136 3.15 -10.41 10.18
C LEU A 136 3.90 -11.37 9.27
#